data_a425cf2e7ff890a0d8115cdaa91d89e5
#
_entry.id   a425cf2e7ff890a0d8115cdaa91d89e5
#
_cell.length_a   1.000
_cell.length_b   1.000
_cell.length_c   1.000
_cell.angle_alpha   90.00
_cell.angle_beta   90.00
_cell.angle_gamma   90.00
#
_symmetry.space_group_name_H-M   'P 1'
#
loop_
_entity.id
_entity.type
_entity.pdbx_description
1 polymer ?
#
loop_
_entity_poly.entity_id
_entity_poly.type
_entity_poly.pdbx_seq_one_letter_code
_entity_poly.pdbx_strand_id
1 'polypeptide(L)'
;VKENLAFEICKILQQNGVAYITGGYTRNLIMENEGWQSHPSDDIDIATSVKPNAICFLLHDNGIQAIYDSGKSFGVVRAKKDGDEVEVATFRADGIYKDGRHPENVRFVDSLEEDARRRDFTCNAIYYDPISKHFSDPVGGIGDIREGRLKCVGQPIERFEEDYLRMMRYCRFRAKLGFKFDKELKRIIRRSAHKIHNISMERIKMEFDKAIQGPRFWQFINDLNRVGILFHILPEVAVLQYITPGHQEYHREGSVYRHTLEALRRLDSNKVYEAEYFQEMAERMFDHWETILWSTLLHDIGKRTAKKVKKGKASFKEHEFHSRDIAENILDRFKFSTQEKNKILWIIENHIRVKSLLEMKKGKRREMLWQPNIVPLLFVRLADDLGNFGTRDAISFFDGAVDHYLNEPQGEAKIIVTNELKEFTDGEMIMKEMGLKAGKAVGDIKEIIHKGYLEGDIKTIGDVKKLLARLKEVTVS
;
A
#
# COMPACT_ATOMS: atom_id res chain seq x y z
N VAL A 1 5.05 24.27 8.37
CA VAL A 1 6.46 24.44 8.76
C VAL A 1 7.35 24.26 7.52
N LYS A 2 7.25 23.17 6.78
CA LYS A 2 8.01 22.92 5.53
C LYS A 2 7.85 24.02 4.45
N GLU A 3 6.65 24.59 4.33
CA GLU A 3 6.36 25.69 3.40
C GLU A 3 7.14 26.95 3.74
N ASN A 4 7.24 27.29 5.03
CA ASN A 4 8.02 28.45 5.48
C ASN A 4 9.50 28.30 5.16
N LEU A 5 10.08 27.10 5.34
CA LEU A 5 11.45 26.80 4.97
C LEU A 5 11.66 26.93 3.45
N ALA A 6 10.73 26.41 2.62
CA ALA A 6 10.82 26.56 1.18
C ALA A 6 10.77 28.01 0.72
N PHE A 7 9.92 28.85 1.34
CA PHE A 7 9.82 30.27 1.04
C PHE A 7 11.09 31.04 1.47
N GLU A 8 11.65 30.69 2.64
CA GLU A 8 12.93 31.24 3.12
C GLU A 8 14.07 30.93 2.14
N ILE A 9 14.16 29.64 1.71
CA ILE A 9 15.17 29.20 0.73
C ILE A 9 15.00 29.95 -0.61
N CYS A 10 13.79 30.07 -1.13
CA CYS A 10 13.54 30.80 -2.36
C CYS A 10 14.03 32.25 -2.24
N LYS A 11 13.73 32.92 -1.12
CA LYS A 11 14.15 34.31 -0.87
C LYS A 11 15.69 34.48 -0.81
N ILE A 12 16.39 33.49 -0.21
CA ILE A 12 17.85 33.49 -0.15
C ILE A 12 18.44 33.32 -1.55
N LEU A 13 17.95 32.34 -2.30
CA LEU A 13 18.50 32.00 -3.61
C LEU A 13 18.20 33.07 -4.67
N GLN A 14 17.08 33.80 -4.56
CA GLN A 14 16.70 34.88 -5.48
C GLN A 14 17.64 36.09 -5.42
N GLN A 15 18.51 36.19 -4.40
CA GLN A 15 19.57 37.21 -4.37
C GLN A 15 20.69 36.90 -5.39
N ASN A 16 20.84 35.67 -5.86
CA ASN A 16 21.95 35.22 -6.73
C ASN A 16 21.48 34.54 -8.01
N GLY A 17 20.18 34.56 -8.28
CA GLY A 17 19.58 33.94 -9.45
C GLY A 17 18.07 33.90 -9.35
N VAL A 18 17.42 32.97 -10.02
CA VAL A 18 15.98 32.71 -9.86
C VAL A 18 15.74 31.43 -9.07
N ALA A 19 14.69 31.41 -8.29
CA ALA A 19 14.27 30.23 -7.54
C ALA A 19 12.74 30.16 -7.48
N TYR A 20 12.19 28.98 -7.70
CA TYR A 20 10.77 28.69 -7.75
C TYR A 20 10.44 27.42 -7.00
N ILE A 21 9.25 27.35 -6.43
CA ILE A 21 8.64 26.08 -6.00
C ILE A 21 8.02 25.42 -7.22
N THR A 22 8.13 24.09 -7.33
CA THR A 22 7.68 23.34 -8.52
C THR A 22 7.10 21.97 -8.14
N GLY A 23 6.69 21.18 -9.12
CA GLY A 23 6.26 19.80 -8.91
C GLY A 23 4.90 19.65 -8.22
N GLY A 24 4.86 18.81 -7.19
CA GLY A 24 3.62 18.42 -6.52
C GLY A 24 2.91 19.56 -5.82
N TYR A 25 3.64 20.36 -5.09
CA TYR A 25 3.11 21.50 -4.34
C TYR A 25 2.44 22.54 -5.28
N THR A 26 3.17 22.98 -6.29
CA THR A 26 2.67 23.99 -7.25
C THR A 26 1.43 23.51 -8.01
N ARG A 27 1.45 22.24 -8.46
CA ARG A 27 0.28 21.62 -9.09
C ARG A 27 -0.93 21.62 -8.16
N ASN A 28 -0.78 21.23 -6.89
CA ASN A 28 -1.87 21.13 -5.94
C ASN A 28 -2.46 22.53 -5.65
N LEU A 29 -1.60 23.56 -5.49
CA LEU A 29 -2.04 24.93 -5.30
C LEU A 29 -2.92 25.42 -6.47
N ILE A 30 -2.56 25.08 -7.71
CA ILE A 30 -3.38 25.40 -8.88
C ILE A 30 -4.68 24.61 -8.88
N MET A 31 -4.63 23.30 -8.55
CA MET A 31 -5.81 22.46 -8.47
C MET A 31 -6.84 23.03 -7.48
N GLU A 32 -6.40 23.46 -6.30
CA GLU A 32 -7.25 24.10 -5.29
C GLU A 32 -7.87 25.40 -5.80
N ASN A 33 -7.08 26.26 -6.44
CA ASN A 33 -7.56 27.51 -7.05
C ASN A 33 -8.60 27.27 -8.16
N GLU A 34 -8.51 26.15 -8.87
CA GLU A 34 -9.45 25.75 -9.93
C GLU A 34 -10.62 24.89 -9.41
N GLY A 35 -10.76 24.72 -8.08
CA GLY A 35 -11.84 23.97 -7.43
C GLY A 35 -11.74 22.46 -7.52
N TRP A 36 -10.56 21.92 -7.85
CA TRP A 36 -10.30 20.48 -7.81
C TRP A 36 -9.95 20.04 -6.39
N GLN A 37 -10.37 18.82 -6.04
CA GLN A 37 -9.88 18.20 -4.81
C GLN A 37 -8.39 17.90 -4.96
N SER A 38 -7.57 18.46 -4.08
CA SER A 38 -6.15 18.19 -3.98
C SER A 38 -5.85 17.27 -2.79
N HIS A 39 -4.70 16.63 -2.84
CA HIS A 39 -4.16 15.90 -1.70
C HIS A 39 -2.84 16.57 -1.32
N PRO A 40 -2.59 16.80 -0.03
CA PRO A 40 -1.35 17.41 0.44
C PRO A 40 -0.13 16.77 -0.23
N SER A 41 0.86 17.59 -0.57
CA SER A 41 2.17 17.12 -1.02
C SER A 41 3.11 17.25 0.16
N ASP A 42 3.63 16.12 0.64
CA ASP A 42 4.60 16.11 1.73
C ASP A 42 5.96 16.63 1.26
N ASP A 43 6.20 16.62 -0.06
CA ASP A 43 7.43 17.07 -0.66
C ASP A 43 7.24 18.40 -1.36
N ILE A 44 8.09 19.38 -0.99
CA ILE A 44 8.18 20.66 -1.65
C ILE A 44 9.54 20.71 -2.38
N ASP A 45 9.49 20.80 -3.70
CA ASP A 45 10.66 20.86 -4.55
C ASP A 45 10.94 22.31 -4.97
N ILE A 46 12.19 22.74 -4.85
CA ILE A 46 12.66 24.03 -5.37
C ILE A 46 13.51 23.80 -6.60
N ALA A 47 13.28 24.60 -7.62
CA ALA A 47 14.08 24.63 -8.84
C ALA A 47 14.72 26.03 -9.00
N THR A 48 16.03 26.09 -9.28
CA THR A 48 16.79 27.35 -9.28
C THR A 48 17.86 27.37 -10.39
N SER A 49 18.22 28.56 -10.86
CA SER A 49 19.40 28.75 -11.73
C SER A 49 20.73 28.72 -10.95
N VAL A 50 20.68 28.86 -9.63
CA VAL A 50 21.87 28.84 -8.75
C VAL A 50 22.54 27.48 -8.80
N LYS A 51 23.87 27.43 -8.96
CA LYS A 51 24.65 26.19 -9.04
C LYS A 51 24.78 25.51 -7.67
N PRO A 52 24.91 24.17 -7.60
CA PRO A 52 24.83 23.42 -6.34
C PRO A 52 25.80 23.88 -5.24
N ASN A 53 27.06 24.17 -5.58
CA ASN A 53 28.03 24.64 -4.60
C ASN A 53 27.65 26.03 -4.02
N ALA A 54 27.10 26.90 -4.86
CA ALA A 54 26.62 28.20 -4.42
C ALA A 54 25.34 28.07 -3.55
N ILE A 55 24.46 27.12 -3.87
CA ILE A 55 23.30 26.78 -3.01
C ILE A 55 23.80 26.38 -1.63
N CYS A 56 24.76 25.45 -1.53
CA CYS A 56 25.29 25.02 -0.23
C CYS A 56 25.90 26.19 0.56
N PHE A 57 26.65 27.05 -0.08
CA PHE A 57 27.27 28.22 0.56
C PHE A 57 26.20 29.18 1.09
N LEU A 58 25.25 29.58 0.24
CA LEU A 58 24.19 30.53 0.60
C LEU A 58 23.29 30.03 1.72
N LEU A 59 22.92 28.76 1.67
CA LEU A 59 22.09 28.15 2.72
C LEU A 59 22.83 28.05 4.05
N HIS A 60 24.09 27.64 4.02
CA HIS A 60 24.91 27.54 5.22
C HIS A 60 25.13 28.89 5.89
N ASP A 61 25.38 29.95 5.09
CA ASP A 61 25.56 31.33 5.58
C ASP A 61 24.28 31.89 6.25
N ASN A 62 23.12 31.36 5.92
CA ASN A 62 21.82 31.67 6.53
C ASN A 62 21.35 30.65 7.58
N GLY A 63 22.24 29.79 8.09
CA GLY A 63 21.93 28.84 9.17
C GLY A 63 21.08 27.63 8.74
N ILE A 64 21.02 27.33 7.44
CA ILE A 64 20.33 26.15 6.88
C ILE A 64 21.34 25.11 6.52
N GLN A 65 21.21 23.88 7.05
CA GLN A 65 22.06 22.77 6.71
C GLN A 65 21.80 22.34 5.26
N ALA A 66 22.86 22.28 4.44
CA ALA A 66 22.77 21.87 3.05
C ALA A 66 23.64 20.60 2.80
N ILE A 67 23.05 19.55 2.25
CA ILE A 67 23.68 18.26 1.99
C ILE A 67 23.69 18.01 0.48
N TYR A 68 24.86 17.90 -0.11
CA TYR A 68 25.07 17.70 -1.55
C TYR A 68 25.88 16.43 -1.82
N ASP A 69 25.36 15.26 -1.39
CA ASP A 69 26.09 13.98 -1.53
C ASP A 69 25.45 13.00 -2.52
N SER A 70 24.20 12.67 -2.33
CA SER A 70 23.48 11.67 -3.14
C SER A 70 23.04 12.18 -4.52
N GLY A 71 22.93 13.48 -4.69
CA GLY A 71 22.45 14.14 -5.91
C GLY A 71 23.52 14.85 -6.74
N LYS A 72 24.82 14.65 -6.46
CA LYS A 72 25.93 15.40 -7.13
C LYS A 72 25.84 15.36 -8.66
N SER A 73 25.56 14.20 -9.23
CA SER A 73 25.44 14.04 -10.68
C SER A 73 24.23 14.75 -11.29
N PHE A 74 23.21 15.06 -10.47
CA PHE A 74 21.94 15.62 -10.93
C PHE A 74 21.66 17.02 -10.40
N GLY A 75 22.55 17.61 -9.61
CA GLY A 75 22.45 18.98 -9.11
C GLY A 75 21.38 19.18 -8.05
N VAL A 76 21.09 18.16 -7.21
CA VAL A 76 20.09 18.24 -6.13
C VAL A 76 20.79 18.41 -4.78
N VAL A 77 20.41 19.44 -4.02
CA VAL A 77 20.85 19.73 -2.66
C VAL A 77 19.65 19.51 -1.73
N ARG A 78 19.86 18.78 -0.63
CA ARG A 78 18.85 18.64 0.44
C ARG A 78 19.12 19.69 1.52
N ALA A 79 18.15 20.55 1.75
CA ALA A 79 18.19 21.61 2.75
C ALA A 79 17.39 21.19 3.98
N LYS A 80 17.99 21.32 5.18
CA LYS A 80 17.38 20.92 6.46
C LYS A 80 17.43 22.07 7.47
N LYS A 81 16.31 22.32 8.15
CA LYS A 81 16.21 23.25 9.26
C LYS A 81 15.04 22.85 10.17
N ASP A 82 15.27 22.84 11.46
CA ASP A 82 14.23 22.59 12.50
C ASP A 82 13.40 21.32 12.30
N GLY A 83 14.03 20.26 11.75
CA GLY A 83 13.38 18.98 11.46
C GLY A 83 12.71 18.89 10.10
N ASP A 84 12.54 20.00 9.37
CA ASP A 84 12.03 20.01 8.00
C ASP A 84 13.15 19.76 6.98
N GLU A 85 12.78 19.14 5.86
CA GLU A 85 13.67 18.88 4.72
C GLU A 85 13.00 19.32 3.41
N VAL A 86 13.75 20.05 2.55
CA VAL A 86 13.33 20.53 1.23
C VAL A 86 14.41 20.15 0.20
N GLU A 87 14.00 19.70 -0.97
CA GLU A 87 14.92 19.44 -2.09
C GLU A 87 15.06 20.69 -2.97
N VAL A 88 16.32 21.06 -3.25
CA VAL A 88 16.69 22.19 -4.11
C VAL A 88 17.45 21.70 -5.30
N ALA A 89 16.86 21.74 -6.48
CA ALA A 89 17.45 21.27 -7.74
C ALA A 89 17.91 22.45 -8.60
N THR A 90 19.16 22.42 -9.06
CA THR A 90 19.62 23.36 -10.11
C THR A 90 18.93 23.03 -11.44
N PHE A 91 18.51 24.07 -12.18
CA PHE A 91 17.99 23.92 -13.53
C PHE A 91 18.97 23.14 -14.40
N ARG A 92 18.46 22.18 -15.14
CA ARG A 92 19.28 21.33 -16.00
C ARG A 92 18.58 20.93 -17.28
N ALA A 93 19.39 20.68 -18.30
CA ALA A 93 18.99 19.97 -19.49
C ALA A 93 19.62 18.57 -19.45
N ASP A 94 18.84 17.58 -19.69
CA ASP A 94 19.28 16.18 -19.74
C ASP A 94 19.75 15.86 -21.17
N GLY A 95 20.87 15.16 -21.31
CA GLY A 95 21.38 14.66 -22.58
C GLY A 95 20.64 13.40 -23.05
N ILE A 96 21.25 12.66 -23.98
CA ILE A 96 20.67 11.44 -24.55
C ILE A 96 20.61 10.35 -23.46
N TYR A 97 19.50 9.61 -23.40
CA TYR A 97 19.31 8.46 -22.54
C TYR A 97 19.60 7.18 -23.32
N LYS A 98 20.71 6.49 -23.01
CA LYS A 98 21.04 5.22 -23.69
C LYS A 98 20.47 3.99 -22.99
N ASP A 99 20.34 4.04 -21.68
CA ASP A 99 19.87 2.93 -20.86
C ASP A 99 18.37 3.01 -20.50
N GLY A 100 17.66 4.04 -21.02
CA GLY A 100 16.26 4.30 -20.68
C GLY A 100 16.05 4.71 -19.21
N ARG A 101 17.10 5.28 -18.56
CA ARG A 101 17.04 5.73 -17.16
C ARG A 101 17.89 6.97 -16.87
N HIS A 102 19.16 6.95 -17.27
CA HIS A 102 20.11 7.99 -16.91
C HIS A 102 20.53 8.76 -18.17
N PRO A 103 20.47 10.10 -18.14
CA PRO A 103 21.09 10.88 -19.19
C PRO A 103 22.61 10.69 -19.14
N GLU A 104 23.26 10.49 -20.29
CA GLU A 104 24.72 10.37 -20.35
C GLU A 104 25.43 11.61 -19.82
N ASN A 105 24.86 12.78 -20.05
CA ASN A 105 25.39 14.05 -19.59
C ASN A 105 24.25 14.92 -19.05
N VAL A 106 24.51 15.56 -17.93
CA VAL A 106 23.65 16.59 -17.33
C VAL A 106 24.34 17.92 -17.48
N ARG A 107 23.67 18.87 -18.13
CA ARG A 107 24.17 20.26 -18.27
C ARG A 107 23.29 21.17 -17.42
N PHE A 108 23.90 21.90 -16.51
CA PHE A 108 23.20 22.96 -15.77
C PHE A 108 22.90 24.12 -16.71
N VAL A 109 21.67 24.62 -16.66
CA VAL A 109 21.16 25.70 -17.52
C VAL A 109 20.62 26.82 -16.67
N ASP A 110 20.43 27.98 -17.27
CA ASP A 110 19.85 29.13 -16.59
C ASP A 110 18.40 29.39 -17.03
N SER A 111 17.94 28.67 -18.08
CA SER A 111 16.58 28.77 -18.61
C SER A 111 15.61 27.82 -17.88
N LEU A 112 14.55 28.39 -17.38
CA LEU A 112 13.40 27.67 -16.80
C LEU A 112 12.70 26.79 -17.86
N GLU A 113 12.63 27.25 -19.10
CA GLU A 113 12.02 26.54 -20.21
C GLU A 113 12.80 25.25 -20.55
N GLU A 114 14.14 25.29 -20.46
CA GLU A 114 14.96 24.08 -20.65
C GLU A 114 14.74 23.07 -19.52
N ASP A 115 14.66 23.52 -18.27
CA ASP A 115 14.35 22.63 -17.14
C ASP A 115 12.94 22.02 -17.24
N ALA A 116 11.95 22.81 -17.68
CA ALA A 116 10.59 22.32 -17.89
C ALA A 116 10.51 21.22 -18.95
N ARG A 117 11.27 21.36 -20.04
CA ARG A 117 11.24 20.39 -21.16
C ARG A 117 11.71 18.99 -20.80
N ARG A 118 12.52 18.79 -19.77
CA ARG A 118 12.97 17.47 -19.32
C ARG A 118 11.97 16.77 -18.37
N ARG A 119 10.97 17.49 -17.87
CA ARG A 119 10.00 16.94 -16.91
C ARG A 119 9.05 15.95 -17.57
N ASP A 120 8.39 15.13 -16.75
CA ASP A 120 7.52 14.05 -17.21
C ASP A 120 6.17 14.56 -17.76
N PHE A 121 5.45 15.33 -16.95
CA PHE A 121 4.11 15.81 -17.26
C PHE A 121 3.99 17.32 -17.11
N THR A 122 3.14 17.93 -17.96
CA THR A 122 2.93 19.38 -18.00
C THR A 122 2.47 19.93 -16.65
N CYS A 123 1.57 19.22 -15.95
CA CYS A 123 1.09 19.61 -14.63
C CYS A 123 2.16 19.60 -13.52
N ASN A 124 3.30 18.96 -13.72
CA ASN A 124 4.44 18.95 -12.81
C ASN A 124 5.57 19.90 -13.24
N ALA A 125 5.40 20.59 -14.37
CA ALA A 125 6.38 21.51 -14.95
C ALA A 125 5.92 22.98 -14.87
N ILE A 126 5.23 23.31 -13.79
CA ILE A 126 4.79 24.66 -13.44
C ILE A 126 5.65 25.14 -12.29
N TYR A 127 5.98 26.41 -12.29
CA TYR A 127 6.89 27.05 -11.34
C TYR A 127 6.18 28.19 -10.63
N TYR A 128 6.27 28.23 -9.31
CA TYR A 128 5.66 29.23 -8.45
C TYR A 128 6.71 30.05 -7.76
N ASP A 129 6.69 31.34 -7.97
CA ASP A 129 7.48 32.30 -7.20
C ASP A 129 6.70 32.69 -5.94
N PRO A 130 7.15 32.27 -4.75
CA PRO A 130 6.43 32.56 -3.51
C PRO A 130 6.54 34.02 -3.08
N ILE A 131 7.49 34.81 -3.61
CA ILE A 131 7.71 36.21 -3.26
C ILE A 131 6.78 37.10 -4.07
N SER A 132 6.79 36.96 -5.40
CA SER A 132 5.89 37.72 -6.30
C SER A 132 4.50 37.11 -6.40
N LYS A 133 4.30 35.86 -5.89
CA LYS A 133 3.07 35.05 -6.01
C LYS A 133 2.66 34.79 -7.46
N HIS A 134 3.64 34.72 -8.35
CA HIS A 134 3.43 34.52 -9.78
C HIS A 134 3.69 33.06 -10.19
N PHE A 135 2.88 32.55 -11.13
CA PHE A 135 3.09 31.25 -11.77
C PHE A 135 3.72 31.42 -13.15
N SER A 136 4.79 30.68 -13.42
CA SER A 136 5.39 30.52 -14.74
C SER A 136 5.04 29.13 -15.28
N ASP A 137 4.42 29.11 -16.46
CA ASP A 137 3.91 27.88 -17.10
C ASP A 137 4.41 27.75 -18.54
N PRO A 138 5.66 27.33 -18.74
CA PRO A 138 6.27 27.32 -20.07
C PRO A 138 5.72 26.20 -21.00
N VAL A 139 4.98 25.24 -20.47
CA VAL A 139 4.50 24.04 -21.20
C VAL A 139 2.98 23.87 -21.20
N GLY A 140 2.22 24.83 -20.66
CA GLY A 140 0.75 24.83 -20.69
C GLY A 140 0.09 23.90 -19.67
N GLY A 141 0.77 23.61 -18.56
CA GLY A 141 0.30 22.71 -17.50
C GLY A 141 -0.94 23.22 -16.77
N ILE A 142 -1.09 24.55 -16.58
CA ILE A 142 -2.26 25.15 -15.94
C ILE A 142 -3.52 24.85 -16.77
N GLY A 143 -3.44 25.02 -18.11
CA GLY A 143 -4.55 24.69 -19.00
C GLY A 143 -4.92 23.21 -18.96
N ASP A 144 -3.93 22.31 -18.90
CA ASP A 144 -4.17 20.88 -18.79
C ASP A 144 -4.81 20.49 -17.44
N ILE A 145 -4.44 21.14 -16.32
CA ILE A 145 -5.09 20.98 -15.03
C ILE A 145 -6.57 21.39 -15.10
N ARG A 146 -6.87 22.58 -15.65
CA ARG A 146 -8.25 23.07 -15.82
C ARG A 146 -9.14 22.10 -16.57
N GLU A 147 -8.61 21.45 -17.58
CA GLU A 147 -9.34 20.47 -18.40
C GLU A 147 -9.34 19.05 -17.82
N GLY A 148 -8.66 18.82 -16.71
CA GLY A 148 -8.50 17.49 -16.10
C GLY A 148 -7.75 16.52 -16.99
N ARG A 149 -6.71 16.98 -17.69
CA ARG A 149 -5.89 16.19 -18.61
C ARG A 149 -4.47 15.99 -18.07
N LEU A 150 -3.98 14.78 -18.18
CA LEU A 150 -2.58 14.46 -17.88
C LEU A 150 -1.82 14.29 -19.19
N LYS A 151 -0.97 15.26 -19.54
CA LYS A 151 -0.16 15.26 -20.75
C LYS A 151 1.33 15.17 -20.44
N CYS A 152 2.08 14.50 -21.32
CA CYS A 152 3.53 14.54 -21.30
C CYS A 152 4.04 15.93 -21.75
N VAL A 153 5.20 16.32 -21.23
CA VAL A 153 5.95 17.45 -21.79
C VAL A 153 6.59 17.01 -23.11
N GLY A 154 6.31 17.70 -24.19
CA GLY A 154 6.80 17.33 -25.54
C GLY A 154 6.14 16.07 -26.10
N GLN A 155 6.89 15.29 -26.87
CA GLN A 155 6.37 14.10 -27.54
C GLN A 155 6.30 12.90 -26.58
N PRO A 156 5.14 12.27 -26.39
CA PRO A 156 4.99 11.16 -25.41
C PRO A 156 5.91 9.97 -25.70
N ILE A 157 6.15 9.64 -26.97
CA ILE A 157 7.03 8.51 -27.34
C ILE A 157 8.44 8.77 -26.83
N GLU A 158 8.99 9.95 -27.09
CA GLU A 158 10.33 10.35 -26.65
C GLU A 158 10.43 10.33 -25.12
N ARG A 159 9.42 10.88 -24.43
CA ARG A 159 9.37 10.90 -22.95
C ARG A 159 9.37 9.51 -22.34
N PHE A 160 8.67 8.55 -22.93
CA PHE A 160 8.67 7.16 -22.44
C PHE A 160 9.97 6.43 -22.82
N GLU A 161 10.59 6.74 -23.94
CA GLU A 161 11.87 6.14 -24.32
C GLU A 161 13.04 6.62 -23.45
N GLU A 162 12.98 7.81 -22.90
CA GLU A 162 13.96 8.30 -21.92
C GLU A 162 13.90 7.52 -20.60
N ASP A 163 12.69 7.22 -20.10
CA ASP A 163 12.49 6.41 -18.90
C ASP A 163 11.13 5.68 -18.97
N TYR A 164 11.18 4.38 -19.22
CA TYR A 164 9.97 3.55 -19.32
C TYR A 164 9.14 3.52 -18.04
N LEU A 165 9.71 3.87 -16.88
CA LEU A 165 8.94 4.03 -15.64
C LEU A 165 7.89 5.14 -15.73
N ARG A 166 8.09 6.14 -16.61
CA ARG A 166 7.11 7.21 -16.84
C ARG A 166 5.75 6.68 -17.31
N MET A 167 5.70 5.49 -17.94
CA MET A 167 4.44 4.83 -18.28
C MET A 167 3.64 4.43 -17.01
N MET A 168 4.32 3.92 -15.98
CA MET A 168 3.67 3.63 -14.69
C MET A 168 3.33 4.91 -13.93
N ARG A 169 4.24 5.90 -13.95
CA ARG A 169 3.98 7.23 -13.37
C ARG A 169 2.73 7.87 -13.96
N TYR A 170 2.49 7.73 -15.27
CA TYR A 170 1.24 8.18 -15.90
C TYR A 170 0.01 7.54 -15.26
N CYS A 171 -0.01 6.23 -15.08
CA CYS A 171 -1.12 5.53 -14.43
C CYS A 171 -1.30 5.99 -12.96
N ARG A 172 -0.19 6.17 -12.22
CA ARG A 172 -0.21 6.63 -10.84
C ARG A 172 -0.71 8.07 -10.70
N PHE A 173 -0.18 9.00 -11.50
CA PHE A 173 -0.65 10.38 -11.45
C PHE A 173 -2.10 10.50 -11.87
N ARG A 174 -2.53 9.74 -12.90
CA ARG A 174 -3.94 9.72 -13.28
C ARG A 174 -4.84 9.23 -12.14
N ALA A 175 -4.45 8.18 -11.43
CA ALA A 175 -5.17 7.71 -10.24
C ALA A 175 -5.17 8.78 -9.13
N LYS A 176 -4.00 9.37 -8.83
CA LYS A 176 -3.86 10.41 -7.80
C LYS A 176 -4.71 11.64 -8.09
N LEU A 177 -4.71 12.13 -9.34
CA LEU A 177 -5.35 13.39 -9.71
C LEU A 177 -6.83 13.23 -10.13
N GLY A 178 -7.26 12.01 -10.48
CA GLY A 178 -8.61 11.77 -11.00
C GLY A 178 -8.82 12.28 -12.44
N PHE A 179 -7.76 12.58 -13.15
CA PHE A 179 -7.82 13.11 -14.50
C PHE A 179 -8.31 12.10 -15.53
N LYS A 180 -8.83 12.57 -16.66
CA LYS A 180 -9.36 11.74 -17.73
C LYS A 180 -8.25 10.89 -18.37
N PHE A 181 -8.62 9.71 -18.85
CA PHE A 181 -7.68 8.83 -19.56
C PHE A 181 -7.52 9.31 -21.00
N ASP A 182 -6.30 9.72 -21.38
CA ASP A 182 -5.99 10.09 -22.75
C ASP A 182 -5.92 8.85 -23.65
N LYS A 183 -6.69 8.86 -24.75
CA LYS A 183 -6.80 7.73 -25.67
C LYS A 183 -5.51 7.49 -26.47
N GLU A 184 -4.81 8.56 -26.82
CA GLU A 184 -3.56 8.47 -27.57
C GLU A 184 -2.42 7.97 -26.69
N LEU A 185 -2.26 8.54 -25.48
CA LEU A 185 -1.29 8.05 -24.50
C LEU A 185 -1.53 6.59 -24.14
N LYS A 186 -2.80 6.18 -23.97
CA LYS A 186 -3.13 4.77 -23.79
C LYS A 186 -2.57 3.88 -24.89
N ARG A 187 -2.75 4.30 -26.15
CA ARG A 187 -2.28 3.54 -27.32
C ARG A 187 -0.75 3.47 -27.36
N ILE A 188 -0.07 4.58 -27.09
CA ILE A 188 1.39 4.66 -27.07
C ILE A 188 1.95 3.76 -25.96
N ILE A 189 1.45 3.89 -24.73
CA ILE A 189 1.91 3.08 -23.59
C ILE A 189 1.68 1.60 -23.89
N ARG A 190 0.51 1.22 -24.43
CA ARG A 190 0.20 -0.18 -24.75
C ARG A 190 1.16 -0.80 -25.76
N ARG A 191 1.63 -0.03 -26.73
CA ARG A 191 2.63 -0.50 -27.71
C ARG A 191 4.01 -0.71 -27.08
N SER A 192 4.35 0.07 -26.07
CA SER A 192 5.65 0.05 -25.38
C SER A 192 5.62 -0.71 -24.05
N ALA A 193 4.47 -1.30 -23.65
CA ALA A 193 4.27 -1.91 -22.32
C ALA A 193 5.32 -3.00 -21.98
N HIS A 194 5.75 -3.78 -22.98
CA HIS A 194 6.78 -4.80 -22.83
C HIS A 194 8.15 -4.25 -22.41
N LYS A 195 8.43 -2.98 -22.73
CA LYS A 195 9.70 -2.32 -22.36
C LYS A 195 9.83 -2.08 -20.85
N ILE A 196 8.75 -2.28 -20.07
CA ILE A 196 8.79 -2.19 -18.59
C ILE A 196 9.76 -3.22 -17.98
N HIS A 197 10.06 -4.31 -18.69
CA HIS A 197 11.07 -5.29 -18.27
C HIS A 197 12.49 -4.72 -18.13
N ASN A 198 12.76 -3.56 -18.75
CA ASN A 198 14.05 -2.86 -18.63
C ASN A 198 14.16 -2.10 -17.30
N ILE A 199 13.08 -2.02 -16.52
CA ILE A 199 13.05 -1.32 -15.23
C ILE A 199 13.24 -2.33 -14.10
N SER A 200 14.09 -1.98 -13.13
CA SER A 200 14.31 -2.82 -11.96
C SER A 200 13.05 -2.94 -11.11
N MET A 201 12.88 -4.09 -10.44
CA MET A 201 11.67 -4.38 -9.67
C MET A 201 11.54 -3.45 -8.45
N GLU A 202 12.65 -2.99 -7.90
CA GLU A 202 12.68 -2.00 -6.82
C GLU A 202 12.04 -0.68 -7.26
N ARG A 203 12.34 -0.19 -8.48
CA ARG A 203 11.71 1.02 -9.03
C ARG A 203 10.22 0.81 -9.30
N ILE A 204 9.84 -0.36 -9.79
CA ILE A 204 8.45 -0.74 -9.99
C ILE A 204 7.72 -0.74 -8.64
N LYS A 205 8.31 -1.38 -7.60
CA LYS A 205 7.75 -1.38 -6.25
C LYS A 205 7.57 0.04 -5.70
N MET A 206 8.55 0.92 -5.86
CA MET A 206 8.42 2.32 -5.44
C MET A 206 7.21 3.03 -6.05
N GLU A 207 6.84 2.74 -7.32
CA GLU A 207 5.63 3.32 -7.92
C GLU A 207 4.34 2.73 -7.33
N PHE A 208 4.36 1.42 -6.94
CA PHE A 208 3.26 0.83 -6.17
C PHE A 208 3.14 1.48 -4.79
N ASP A 209 4.24 1.63 -4.05
CA ASP A 209 4.26 2.22 -2.71
C ASP A 209 3.70 3.66 -2.74
N LYS A 210 4.12 4.46 -3.73
CA LYS A 210 3.58 5.81 -3.96
C LYS A 210 2.11 5.81 -4.39
N ALA A 211 1.64 4.78 -5.09
CA ALA A 211 0.24 4.66 -5.46
C ALA A 211 -0.64 4.25 -4.27
N ILE A 212 -0.12 3.41 -3.38
CA ILE A 212 -0.75 2.98 -2.11
C ILE A 212 -0.93 4.15 -1.14
N GLN A 213 0.05 5.05 -1.07
CA GLN A 213 -0.02 6.27 -0.26
C GLN A 213 -1.00 7.32 -0.84
N GLY A 214 -1.40 7.16 -2.08
CA GLY A 214 -2.34 8.04 -2.76
C GLY A 214 -3.77 7.47 -2.79
N PRO A 215 -4.75 8.28 -3.23
CA PRO A 215 -6.11 7.81 -3.44
C PRO A 215 -6.21 6.92 -4.67
N ARG A 216 -7.27 6.11 -4.71
CA ARG A 216 -7.68 5.33 -5.88
C ARG A 216 -6.63 4.32 -6.37
N PHE A 217 -6.00 3.60 -5.43
CA PHE A 217 -5.08 2.51 -5.77
C PHE A 217 -5.71 1.49 -6.74
N TRP A 218 -7.00 1.18 -6.59
CA TRP A 218 -7.76 0.35 -7.53
C TRP A 218 -7.70 0.86 -8.98
N GLN A 219 -7.71 2.19 -9.15
CA GLN A 219 -7.64 2.81 -10.47
C GLN A 219 -6.25 2.70 -11.08
N PHE A 220 -5.21 2.83 -10.25
CA PHE A 220 -3.83 2.58 -10.69
C PHE A 220 -3.69 1.15 -11.24
N ILE A 221 -4.14 0.13 -10.51
CA ILE A 221 -4.13 -1.28 -10.95
C ILE A 221 -4.93 -1.47 -12.26
N ASN A 222 -6.13 -0.88 -12.32
CA ASN A 222 -6.97 -0.95 -13.51
C ASN A 222 -6.32 -0.28 -14.73
N ASP A 223 -5.66 0.85 -14.53
CA ASP A 223 -4.97 1.55 -15.62
C ASP A 223 -3.75 0.78 -16.13
N LEU A 224 -2.96 0.20 -15.23
CA LEU A 224 -1.87 -0.71 -15.60
C LEU A 224 -2.38 -1.88 -16.46
N ASN A 225 -3.54 -2.45 -16.12
CA ASN A 225 -4.16 -3.50 -16.93
C ASN A 225 -4.64 -2.97 -18.29
N ARG A 226 -5.31 -1.81 -18.32
CA ARG A 226 -5.83 -1.20 -19.55
C ARG A 226 -4.74 -0.83 -20.57
N VAL A 227 -3.53 -0.51 -20.09
CA VAL A 227 -2.37 -0.23 -20.95
C VAL A 227 -1.47 -1.44 -21.18
N GLY A 228 -1.79 -2.60 -20.59
CA GLY A 228 -1.05 -3.85 -20.78
C GLY A 228 0.18 -4.03 -19.89
N ILE A 229 0.57 -3.03 -19.10
CA ILE A 229 1.74 -3.13 -18.19
C ILE A 229 1.52 -4.20 -17.12
N LEU A 230 0.29 -4.33 -16.57
CA LEU A 230 0.00 -5.29 -15.52
C LEU A 230 0.35 -6.73 -15.93
N PHE A 231 0.14 -7.09 -17.19
CA PHE A 231 0.49 -8.41 -17.71
C PHE A 231 1.99 -8.71 -17.66
N HIS A 232 2.83 -7.69 -17.74
CA HIS A 232 4.28 -7.84 -17.72
C HIS A 232 4.86 -7.87 -16.30
N ILE A 233 4.22 -7.23 -15.32
CA ILE A 233 4.73 -7.12 -13.93
C ILE A 233 4.00 -8.03 -12.94
N LEU A 234 2.69 -8.24 -13.14
CA LEU A 234 1.81 -9.08 -12.31
C LEU A 234 0.86 -9.90 -13.22
N PRO A 235 1.40 -10.80 -14.07
CA PRO A 235 0.58 -11.64 -14.95
C PRO A 235 -0.44 -12.47 -14.18
N GLU A 236 -0.13 -12.87 -12.93
CA GLU A 236 -1.00 -13.65 -12.06
C GLU A 236 -2.30 -12.89 -11.73
N VAL A 237 -2.23 -11.58 -11.57
CA VAL A 237 -3.40 -10.71 -11.35
C VAL A 237 -4.10 -10.40 -12.69
N ALA A 238 -3.33 -10.10 -13.75
CA ALA A 238 -3.88 -9.72 -15.04
C ALA A 238 -4.76 -10.83 -15.66
N VAL A 239 -4.39 -12.10 -15.48
CA VAL A 239 -5.14 -13.24 -16.05
C VAL A 239 -6.47 -13.51 -15.34
N LEU A 240 -6.69 -12.97 -14.14
CA LEU A 240 -7.96 -13.11 -13.42
C LEU A 240 -9.16 -12.50 -14.18
N GLN A 241 -8.92 -11.61 -15.14
CA GLN A 241 -9.97 -11.08 -16.01
C GLN A 241 -10.67 -12.16 -16.86
N TYR A 242 -10.01 -13.30 -17.08
CA TYR A 242 -10.54 -14.44 -17.82
C TYR A 242 -11.14 -15.52 -16.93
N ILE A 243 -11.09 -15.36 -15.61
CA ILE A 243 -11.65 -16.30 -14.63
C ILE A 243 -13.00 -15.80 -14.19
N THR A 244 -14.05 -16.50 -14.62
CA THR A 244 -15.42 -16.25 -14.19
C THR A 244 -15.75 -17.05 -12.96
N PRO A 245 -16.32 -16.45 -11.91
CA PRO A 245 -16.90 -17.18 -10.78
C PRO A 245 -18.06 -18.05 -11.27
N GLY A 246 -18.20 -19.23 -10.71
CA GLY A 246 -19.12 -20.25 -11.24
C GLY A 246 -20.61 -20.07 -10.97
N HIS A 247 -21.01 -19.09 -10.16
CA HIS A 247 -22.40 -18.78 -9.85
C HIS A 247 -22.71 -17.32 -10.17
N GLN A 248 -23.37 -17.08 -11.31
CA GLN A 248 -23.77 -15.72 -11.73
C GLN A 248 -24.76 -15.05 -10.77
N GLU A 249 -25.46 -15.79 -9.93
CA GLU A 249 -26.40 -15.24 -8.94
C GLU A 249 -25.70 -14.47 -7.81
N TYR A 250 -24.49 -14.92 -7.42
CA TYR A 250 -23.71 -14.31 -6.34
C TYR A 250 -22.54 -13.44 -6.84
N HIS A 251 -22.20 -13.53 -8.13
CA HIS A 251 -21.04 -12.87 -8.74
C HIS A 251 -21.47 -12.12 -10.01
N ARG A 252 -22.20 -11.04 -9.82
CA ARG A 252 -22.68 -10.17 -10.92
C ARG A 252 -21.57 -9.35 -11.57
N GLU A 253 -20.40 -9.27 -10.92
CA GLU A 253 -19.22 -8.53 -11.37
C GLU A 253 -18.55 -9.12 -12.61
N GLY A 254 -18.77 -10.37 -12.96
CA GLY A 254 -18.38 -11.02 -14.21
C GLY A 254 -17.00 -11.70 -14.21
N SER A 255 -15.98 -11.23 -13.48
CA SER A 255 -14.67 -11.90 -13.37
C SER A 255 -14.03 -11.68 -12.02
N VAL A 256 -13.12 -12.60 -11.63
CA VAL A 256 -12.34 -12.47 -10.37
C VAL A 256 -11.55 -11.15 -10.35
N TYR A 257 -10.98 -10.72 -11.48
CA TYR A 257 -10.31 -9.44 -11.60
C TYR A 257 -11.21 -8.24 -11.24
N ARG A 258 -12.43 -8.23 -11.77
CA ARG A 258 -13.39 -7.14 -11.47
C ARG A 258 -13.81 -7.14 -10.02
N HIS A 259 -14.00 -8.33 -9.43
CA HIS A 259 -14.22 -8.48 -8.00
C HIS A 259 -13.07 -7.88 -7.19
N THR A 260 -11.82 -8.27 -7.47
CA THR A 260 -10.63 -7.73 -6.80
C THR A 260 -10.54 -6.20 -6.91
N LEU A 261 -10.81 -5.64 -8.10
CA LEU A 261 -10.84 -4.18 -8.27
C LEU A 261 -11.96 -3.52 -7.46
N GLU A 262 -13.14 -4.14 -7.39
CA GLU A 262 -14.25 -3.61 -6.60
C GLU A 262 -13.94 -3.67 -5.11
N ALA A 263 -13.34 -4.76 -4.61
CA ALA A 263 -12.88 -4.86 -3.24
C ALA A 263 -11.89 -3.74 -2.88
N LEU A 264 -10.88 -3.52 -3.72
CA LEU A 264 -9.94 -2.39 -3.57
C LEU A 264 -10.64 -1.03 -3.60
N ARG A 265 -11.61 -0.84 -4.50
CA ARG A 265 -12.39 0.40 -4.61
C ARG A 265 -13.23 0.67 -3.38
N ARG A 266 -13.74 -0.37 -2.72
CA ARG A 266 -14.55 -0.25 -1.50
C ARG A 266 -13.73 0.22 -0.32
N LEU A 267 -12.49 -0.21 -0.19
CA LEU A 267 -11.57 0.31 0.84
C LEU A 267 -11.35 1.83 0.73
N ASP A 268 -11.42 2.37 -0.48
CA ASP A 268 -11.25 3.80 -0.78
C ASP A 268 -12.60 4.55 -0.86
N SER A 269 -13.69 3.93 -0.42
CA SER A 269 -15.04 4.49 -0.52
C SER A 269 -15.63 4.84 0.86
N ASN A 270 -16.53 5.83 0.87
CA ASN A 270 -17.29 6.23 2.08
C ASN A 270 -18.09 5.08 2.72
N LYS A 271 -18.29 3.95 2.02
CA LYS A 271 -19.03 2.81 2.56
C LYS A 271 -18.33 2.08 3.68
N VAL A 272 -16.99 2.12 3.71
CA VAL A 272 -16.23 1.59 4.83
C VAL A 272 -16.47 2.43 6.08
N TYR A 273 -16.72 3.74 5.90
CA TYR A 273 -17.03 4.68 6.99
C TYR A 273 -18.45 4.53 7.56
N GLU A 274 -19.33 3.72 6.94
CA GLU A 274 -20.66 3.42 7.46
C GLU A 274 -20.64 2.37 8.59
N ALA A 275 -19.52 1.66 8.79
CA ALA A 275 -19.36 0.71 9.88
C ALA A 275 -19.29 1.45 11.23
N GLU A 276 -20.05 0.97 12.22
CA GLU A 276 -20.16 1.60 13.55
C GLU A 276 -18.80 1.79 14.22
N TYR A 277 -17.94 0.76 14.14
CA TYR A 277 -16.61 0.78 14.76
C TYR A 277 -15.50 1.30 13.85
N PHE A 278 -15.83 1.87 12.68
CA PHE A 278 -14.79 2.33 11.75
C PHE A 278 -13.88 3.37 12.39
N GLN A 279 -14.44 4.34 13.10
CA GLN A 279 -13.67 5.44 13.70
C GLN A 279 -12.62 4.92 14.70
N GLU A 280 -12.98 3.95 15.53
CA GLU A 280 -12.06 3.33 16.50
C GLU A 280 -10.96 2.49 15.83
N MET A 281 -11.26 1.97 14.63
CA MET A 281 -10.34 1.10 13.88
C MET A 281 -9.55 1.85 12.80
N ALA A 282 -9.88 3.11 12.51
CA ALA A 282 -9.29 3.88 11.42
C ALA A 282 -7.77 4.03 11.53
N GLU A 283 -7.26 4.43 12.69
CA GLU A 283 -5.81 4.55 12.92
C GLU A 283 -5.11 3.21 12.69
N ARG A 284 -5.66 2.13 13.25
CA ARG A 284 -5.12 0.77 13.10
C ARG A 284 -5.20 0.29 11.64
N MET A 285 -6.21 0.71 10.89
CA MET A 285 -6.31 0.44 9.45
C MET A 285 -5.17 1.14 8.70
N PHE A 286 -4.91 2.42 8.98
CA PHE A 286 -3.84 3.17 8.31
C PHE A 286 -2.45 2.65 8.65
N ASP A 287 -2.20 2.20 9.88
CA ASP A 287 -0.95 1.53 10.28
C ASP A 287 -0.66 0.26 9.46
N HIS A 288 -1.71 -0.36 8.90
CA HIS A 288 -1.62 -1.59 8.12
C HIS A 288 -2.02 -1.41 6.65
N TRP A 289 -2.15 -0.16 6.16
CA TRP A 289 -2.76 0.15 4.86
C TRP A 289 -2.11 -0.57 3.67
N GLU A 290 -0.78 -0.56 3.61
CA GLU A 290 -0.05 -1.30 2.57
C GLU A 290 -0.34 -2.81 2.62
N THR A 291 -0.31 -3.38 3.82
CA THR A 291 -0.61 -4.81 4.04
C THR A 291 -2.03 -5.16 3.60
N ILE A 292 -3.01 -4.31 3.93
CA ILE A 292 -4.41 -4.49 3.54
C ILE A 292 -4.57 -4.46 2.02
N LEU A 293 -3.99 -3.46 1.34
CA LEU A 293 -4.12 -3.31 -0.11
C LEU A 293 -3.44 -4.44 -0.88
N TRP A 294 -2.23 -4.85 -0.49
CA TRP A 294 -1.55 -5.99 -1.11
C TRP A 294 -2.30 -7.30 -0.86
N SER A 295 -2.76 -7.53 0.37
CA SER A 295 -3.55 -8.74 0.69
C SER A 295 -4.85 -8.76 -0.11
N THR A 296 -5.56 -7.63 -0.23
CA THR A 296 -6.78 -7.52 -1.04
C THR A 296 -6.50 -7.72 -2.53
N LEU A 297 -5.37 -7.23 -3.05
CA LEU A 297 -4.99 -7.44 -4.45
C LEU A 297 -4.72 -8.92 -4.75
N LEU A 298 -4.17 -9.66 -3.78
CA LEU A 298 -3.65 -11.01 -3.99
C LEU A 298 -4.52 -12.13 -3.40
N HIS A 299 -5.58 -11.85 -2.60
CA HIS A 299 -6.32 -12.88 -1.87
C HIS A 299 -6.91 -13.99 -2.77
N ASP A 300 -7.30 -13.65 -3.95
CA ASP A 300 -8.05 -14.50 -4.89
C ASP A 300 -7.23 -15.02 -6.09
N ILE A 301 -5.93 -14.74 -6.16
CA ILE A 301 -5.09 -15.14 -7.32
C ILE A 301 -5.02 -16.65 -7.52
N GLY A 302 -5.21 -17.42 -6.48
CA GLY A 302 -5.26 -18.89 -6.51
C GLY A 302 -6.53 -19.46 -7.14
N LYS A 303 -7.59 -18.67 -7.36
CA LYS A 303 -8.82 -19.16 -7.99
C LYS A 303 -8.59 -19.72 -9.40
N ARG A 304 -7.56 -19.23 -10.09
CA ARG A 304 -7.19 -19.80 -11.40
C ARG A 304 -6.76 -21.27 -11.30
N THR A 305 -5.91 -21.62 -10.35
CA THR A 305 -5.33 -22.95 -10.15
C THR A 305 -6.29 -23.88 -9.41
N ALA A 306 -7.08 -23.36 -8.47
CA ALA A 306 -8.06 -24.12 -7.70
C ALA A 306 -9.35 -24.45 -8.49
N LYS A 307 -9.56 -23.84 -9.68
CA LYS A 307 -10.81 -23.97 -10.44
C LYS A 307 -11.07 -25.43 -10.85
N LYS A 308 -12.15 -26.00 -10.32
CA LYS A 308 -12.68 -27.31 -10.73
C LYS A 308 -14.10 -27.11 -11.26
N VAL A 309 -14.42 -27.71 -12.40
CA VAL A 309 -15.77 -27.65 -12.98
C VAL A 309 -16.42 -29.03 -12.87
N LYS A 310 -17.56 -29.11 -12.16
CA LYS A 310 -18.35 -30.34 -12.04
C LYS A 310 -19.81 -30.05 -12.36
N LYS A 311 -20.39 -30.75 -13.34
CA LYS A 311 -21.78 -30.52 -13.80
C LYS A 311 -22.08 -29.05 -14.14
N GLY A 312 -21.14 -28.38 -14.84
CA GLY A 312 -21.29 -26.97 -15.24
C GLY A 312 -21.12 -25.94 -14.13
N LYS A 313 -20.88 -26.36 -12.87
CA LYS A 313 -20.62 -25.46 -11.73
C LYS A 313 -19.14 -25.39 -11.43
N ALA A 314 -18.56 -24.19 -11.36
CA ALA A 314 -17.19 -24.00 -10.94
C ALA A 314 -17.11 -23.98 -9.40
N SER A 315 -16.03 -24.56 -8.88
CA SER A 315 -15.69 -24.57 -7.45
C SER A 315 -14.23 -24.14 -7.32
N PHE A 316 -13.92 -23.41 -6.26
CA PHE A 316 -12.59 -22.87 -5.97
C PHE A 316 -12.13 -23.24 -4.55
N LYS A 317 -12.45 -24.46 -4.11
CA LYS A 317 -12.07 -24.93 -2.78
C LYS A 317 -10.56 -24.86 -2.60
N GLU A 318 -10.12 -24.42 -1.43
CA GLU A 318 -8.72 -24.33 -1.04
C GLU A 318 -7.91 -23.30 -1.86
N HIS A 319 -8.60 -22.34 -2.54
CA HIS A 319 -7.91 -21.32 -3.31
C HIS A 319 -7.07 -20.39 -2.43
N GLU A 320 -7.39 -20.24 -1.16
CA GLU A 320 -6.62 -19.49 -0.17
C GLU A 320 -5.18 -19.98 -0.04
N PHE A 321 -4.97 -21.29 -0.03
CA PHE A 321 -3.62 -21.90 0.00
C PHE A 321 -2.89 -21.71 -1.32
N HIS A 322 -3.58 -21.92 -2.45
CA HIS A 322 -3.01 -21.61 -3.76
C HIS A 322 -2.68 -20.13 -3.92
N SER A 323 -3.53 -19.22 -3.39
CA SER A 323 -3.27 -17.77 -3.39
C SER A 323 -2.01 -17.45 -2.60
N ARG A 324 -1.84 -18.03 -1.42
CA ARG A 324 -0.67 -17.87 -0.57
C ARG A 324 0.62 -18.27 -1.30
N ASP A 325 0.64 -19.45 -1.90
CA ASP A 325 1.84 -19.97 -2.59
C ASP A 325 2.23 -19.12 -3.82
N ILE A 326 1.24 -18.65 -4.58
CA ILE A 326 1.47 -17.73 -5.71
C ILE A 326 1.93 -16.35 -5.19
N ALA A 327 1.29 -15.84 -4.13
CA ALA A 327 1.63 -14.56 -3.53
C ALA A 327 3.06 -14.54 -2.97
N GLU A 328 3.55 -15.64 -2.40
CA GLU A 328 4.93 -15.75 -1.90
C GLU A 328 5.94 -15.43 -3.01
N ASN A 329 5.78 -16.03 -4.18
CA ASN A 329 6.66 -15.78 -5.33
C ASN A 329 6.56 -14.32 -5.84
N ILE A 330 5.36 -13.72 -5.80
CA ILE A 330 5.15 -12.32 -6.18
C ILE A 330 5.89 -11.39 -5.20
N LEU A 331 5.70 -11.60 -3.90
CA LEU A 331 6.29 -10.75 -2.85
C LEU A 331 7.82 -10.84 -2.84
N ASP A 332 8.39 -12.02 -3.12
CA ASP A 332 9.84 -12.20 -3.31
C ASP A 332 10.34 -11.44 -4.55
N ARG A 333 9.60 -11.51 -5.67
CA ARG A 333 9.90 -10.75 -6.89
C ARG A 333 9.86 -9.25 -6.66
N PHE A 334 8.92 -8.77 -5.85
CA PHE A 334 8.78 -7.36 -5.47
C PHE A 334 9.70 -6.94 -4.30
N LYS A 335 10.58 -7.84 -3.83
CA LYS A 335 11.58 -7.54 -2.79
C LYS A 335 11.00 -7.08 -1.46
N PHE A 336 9.87 -7.67 -1.05
CA PHE A 336 9.35 -7.46 0.30
C PHE A 336 10.27 -8.03 1.36
N SER A 337 10.32 -7.40 2.53
CA SER A 337 10.98 -7.98 3.70
C SER A 337 10.26 -9.25 4.15
N THR A 338 10.98 -10.15 4.82
CA THR A 338 10.38 -11.39 5.36
C THR A 338 9.22 -11.09 6.31
N GLN A 339 9.31 -10.01 7.08
CA GLN A 339 8.27 -9.63 8.02
C GLN A 339 6.98 -9.18 7.30
N GLU A 340 7.08 -8.29 6.32
CA GLU A 340 5.94 -7.83 5.51
C GLU A 340 5.32 -8.98 4.73
N LYS A 341 6.16 -9.80 4.08
CA LYS A 341 5.72 -10.98 3.34
C LYS A 341 4.90 -11.91 4.22
N ASN A 342 5.39 -12.29 5.40
CA ASN A 342 4.70 -13.20 6.30
C ASN A 342 3.34 -12.64 6.77
N LYS A 343 3.21 -11.33 7.00
CA LYS A 343 1.93 -10.69 7.34
C LYS A 343 0.91 -10.88 6.22
N ILE A 344 1.30 -10.53 4.99
CA ILE A 344 0.43 -10.61 3.81
C ILE A 344 0.01 -12.06 3.55
N LEU A 345 0.95 -13.01 3.58
CA LEU A 345 0.69 -14.43 3.35
C LEU A 345 -0.28 -15.01 4.38
N TRP A 346 -0.10 -14.66 5.67
CA TRP A 346 -1.01 -15.10 6.73
C TRP A 346 -2.44 -14.59 6.51
N ILE A 347 -2.60 -13.34 6.09
CA ILE A 347 -3.91 -12.75 5.80
C ILE A 347 -4.57 -13.49 4.61
N ILE A 348 -3.83 -13.70 3.53
CA ILE A 348 -4.33 -14.42 2.35
C ILE A 348 -4.79 -15.85 2.73
N GLU A 349 -4.01 -16.58 3.51
CA GLU A 349 -4.34 -17.94 3.94
C GLU A 349 -5.60 -17.98 4.81
N ASN A 350 -5.84 -16.95 5.64
CA ASN A 350 -6.94 -16.93 6.60
C ASN A 350 -8.19 -16.16 6.15
N HIS A 351 -8.22 -15.56 4.94
CA HIS A 351 -9.33 -14.71 4.50
C HIS A 351 -10.67 -15.48 4.36
N ILE A 352 -10.62 -16.79 4.08
CA ILE A 352 -11.80 -17.64 4.08
C ILE A 352 -12.16 -18.08 5.49
N ARG A 353 -11.16 -18.45 6.32
CA ARG A 353 -11.39 -18.93 7.68
C ARG A 353 -12.06 -17.89 8.56
N VAL A 354 -11.71 -16.61 8.42
CA VAL A 354 -12.30 -15.51 9.20
C VAL A 354 -13.81 -15.34 8.96
N LYS A 355 -14.32 -15.80 7.83
CA LYS A 355 -15.76 -15.75 7.49
C LYS A 355 -16.66 -16.40 8.54
N SER A 356 -16.17 -17.44 9.19
CA SER A 356 -16.91 -18.13 10.25
C SER A 356 -16.60 -17.60 11.66
N LEU A 357 -15.92 -16.45 11.80
CA LEU A 357 -15.45 -15.93 13.10
C LEU A 357 -16.57 -15.84 14.14
N LEU A 358 -17.71 -15.28 13.76
CA LEU A 358 -18.85 -15.07 14.68
C LEU A 358 -19.52 -16.40 15.09
N GLU A 359 -19.41 -17.43 14.25
CA GLU A 359 -19.97 -18.78 14.50
C GLU A 359 -18.99 -19.70 15.22
N MET A 360 -17.72 -19.29 15.37
CA MET A 360 -16.71 -20.09 16.06
C MET A 360 -17.03 -20.24 17.54
N LYS A 361 -16.71 -21.42 18.11
CA LYS A 361 -16.69 -21.60 19.56
C LYS A 361 -15.75 -20.56 20.18
N LYS A 362 -16.09 -20.11 21.41
CA LYS A 362 -15.39 -19.04 22.14
C LYS A 362 -13.87 -19.18 22.12
N GLY A 363 -13.34 -20.37 22.41
CA GLY A 363 -11.90 -20.61 22.43
C GLY A 363 -11.23 -20.40 21.06
N LYS A 364 -11.80 -20.97 19.98
CA LYS A 364 -11.28 -20.80 18.62
C LYS A 364 -11.38 -19.36 18.11
N ARG A 365 -12.48 -18.66 18.47
CA ARG A 365 -12.66 -17.25 18.13
C ARG A 365 -11.61 -16.40 18.82
N ARG A 366 -11.39 -16.60 20.12
CA ARG A 366 -10.35 -15.91 20.91
C ARG A 366 -8.95 -16.14 20.32
N GLU A 367 -8.60 -17.38 20.00
CA GLU A 367 -7.34 -17.72 19.35
C GLU A 367 -7.14 -16.93 18.03
N MET A 368 -8.19 -16.79 17.23
CA MET A 368 -8.16 -16.04 15.98
C MET A 368 -8.03 -14.53 16.23
N LEU A 369 -8.80 -13.99 17.19
CA LEU A 369 -8.77 -12.57 17.56
C LEU A 369 -7.44 -12.13 18.18
N TRP A 370 -6.70 -13.04 18.77
CA TRP A 370 -5.37 -12.77 19.35
C TRP A 370 -4.24 -12.78 18.33
N GLN A 371 -4.51 -13.13 17.09
CA GLN A 371 -3.46 -13.11 16.05
C GLN A 371 -3.00 -11.66 15.76
N PRO A 372 -1.67 -11.43 15.59
CA PRO A 372 -1.14 -10.09 15.35
C PRO A 372 -1.73 -9.38 14.12
N ASN A 373 -2.12 -10.17 13.13
CA ASN A 373 -2.62 -9.66 11.84
C ASN A 373 -4.15 -9.71 11.73
N ILE A 374 -4.88 -9.81 12.86
CA ILE A 374 -6.35 -9.90 12.83
C ILE A 374 -6.98 -8.61 12.28
N VAL A 375 -6.48 -7.45 12.71
CA VAL A 375 -7.04 -6.17 12.27
C VAL A 375 -6.99 -6.01 10.75
N PRO A 376 -5.83 -6.12 10.08
CA PRO A 376 -5.80 -6.06 8.62
C PRO A 376 -6.61 -7.18 7.95
N LEU A 377 -6.72 -8.37 8.54
CA LEU A 377 -7.56 -9.44 8.02
C LEU A 377 -9.06 -9.07 8.04
N LEU A 378 -9.56 -8.41 9.09
CA LEU A 378 -10.94 -7.94 9.16
C LEU A 378 -11.26 -6.92 8.07
N PHE A 379 -10.33 -6.00 7.77
CA PHE A 379 -10.50 -5.05 6.66
C PHE A 379 -10.45 -5.71 5.29
N VAL A 380 -9.57 -6.70 5.08
CA VAL A 380 -9.56 -7.48 3.83
C VAL A 380 -10.88 -8.23 3.67
N ARG A 381 -11.41 -8.80 4.76
CA ARG A 381 -12.72 -9.46 4.73
C ARG A 381 -13.85 -8.50 4.42
N LEU A 382 -13.87 -7.34 5.05
CA LEU A 382 -14.86 -6.29 4.75
C LEU A 382 -14.81 -5.87 3.27
N ALA A 383 -13.61 -5.68 2.72
CA ALA A 383 -13.42 -5.32 1.32
C ALA A 383 -13.94 -6.42 0.36
N ASP A 384 -13.64 -7.69 0.65
CA ASP A 384 -14.07 -8.85 -0.12
C ASP A 384 -15.62 -8.93 -0.16
N ASP A 385 -16.27 -8.83 1.02
CA ASP A 385 -17.73 -8.87 1.11
C ASP A 385 -18.40 -7.67 0.43
N LEU A 386 -17.88 -6.47 0.61
CA LEU A 386 -18.37 -5.27 -0.09
C LEU A 386 -18.17 -5.37 -1.61
N GLY A 387 -17.13 -6.05 -2.08
CA GLY A 387 -16.91 -6.37 -3.48
C GLY A 387 -17.98 -7.26 -4.08
N ASN A 388 -18.64 -8.11 -3.29
CA ASN A 388 -19.71 -9.02 -3.69
C ASN A 388 -21.12 -8.38 -3.65
N PHE A 389 -21.24 -7.05 -3.50
CA PHE A 389 -22.51 -6.28 -3.45
C PHE A 389 -23.43 -6.54 -2.25
N GLY A 390 -22.95 -7.24 -1.21
CA GLY A 390 -23.66 -7.50 0.04
C GLY A 390 -23.38 -6.48 1.13
N THR A 391 -23.75 -5.20 0.98
CA THR A 391 -23.29 -4.10 1.84
C THR A 391 -23.69 -4.25 3.30
N ARG A 392 -24.96 -4.62 3.58
CA ARG A 392 -25.49 -4.69 4.95
C ARG A 392 -24.87 -5.84 5.74
N ASP A 393 -24.79 -7.02 5.14
CA ASP A 393 -24.26 -8.21 5.79
C ASP A 393 -22.74 -8.07 6.02
N ALA A 394 -22.01 -7.45 5.09
CA ALA A 394 -20.61 -7.16 5.21
C ALA A 394 -20.29 -6.25 6.42
N ILE A 395 -21.05 -5.15 6.57
CA ILE A 395 -20.90 -4.20 7.68
C ILE A 395 -21.28 -4.87 9.00
N SER A 396 -22.43 -5.56 9.06
CA SER A 396 -22.87 -6.27 10.26
C SER A 396 -21.88 -7.32 10.74
N PHE A 397 -21.25 -8.07 9.80
CA PHE A 397 -20.18 -9.01 10.14
C PHE A 397 -18.96 -8.28 10.69
N PHE A 398 -18.53 -7.20 10.04
CA PHE A 398 -17.37 -6.43 10.48
C PHE A 398 -17.57 -5.86 11.88
N ASP A 399 -18.71 -5.18 12.12
CA ASP A 399 -19.03 -4.60 13.42
C ASP A 399 -19.08 -5.67 14.51
N GLY A 400 -19.74 -6.80 14.27
CA GLY A 400 -19.75 -7.91 15.20
C GLY A 400 -18.37 -8.52 15.50
N ALA A 401 -17.50 -8.58 14.49
CA ALA A 401 -16.13 -9.08 14.66
C ALA A 401 -15.25 -8.09 15.42
N VAL A 402 -15.41 -6.79 15.18
CA VAL A 402 -14.70 -5.72 15.89
C VAL A 402 -15.17 -5.63 17.35
N ASP A 403 -16.49 -5.72 17.60
CA ASP A 403 -17.02 -5.78 18.97
C ASP A 403 -16.36 -6.90 19.77
N HIS A 404 -16.30 -8.10 19.20
CA HIS A 404 -15.59 -9.21 19.84
C HIS A 404 -14.09 -8.93 20.03
N TYR A 405 -13.44 -8.27 19.05
CA TYR A 405 -12.02 -7.93 19.16
C TYR A 405 -11.74 -6.92 20.28
N LEU A 406 -12.57 -5.89 20.41
CA LEU A 406 -12.42 -4.84 21.42
C LEU A 406 -12.73 -5.38 22.83
N ASN A 407 -13.64 -6.35 22.96
CA ASN A 407 -13.98 -7.00 24.22
C ASN A 407 -12.97 -8.09 24.67
N GLU A 408 -12.01 -8.47 23.82
CA GLU A 408 -10.93 -9.35 24.25
C GLU A 408 -9.80 -8.56 24.95
N PRO A 409 -9.09 -9.17 25.92
CA PRO A 409 -7.95 -8.53 26.58
C PRO A 409 -6.90 -8.05 25.59
N GLN A 410 -6.52 -6.78 25.66
CA GLN A 410 -5.52 -6.13 24.80
C GLN A 410 -4.32 -5.63 25.63
N GLY A 411 -3.18 -5.37 24.97
CA GLY A 411 -2.00 -4.80 25.61
C GLY A 411 -1.53 -5.57 26.83
N GLU A 412 -1.37 -4.89 27.98
CA GLU A 412 -0.92 -5.48 29.25
C GLU A 412 -1.87 -6.57 29.76
N ALA A 413 -3.18 -6.38 29.63
CA ALA A 413 -4.16 -7.39 30.02
C ALA A 413 -4.01 -8.69 29.23
N LYS A 414 -3.69 -8.60 27.94
CA LYS A 414 -3.38 -9.77 27.10
C LYS A 414 -2.08 -10.47 27.55
N ILE A 415 -1.07 -9.70 27.96
CA ILE A 415 0.20 -10.25 28.49
C ILE A 415 -0.06 -11.01 29.79
N ILE A 416 -0.85 -10.47 30.69
CA ILE A 416 -1.23 -11.13 31.94
C ILE A 416 -1.91 -12.47 31.64
N VAL A 417 -2.95 -12.47 30.81
CA VAL A 417 -3.67 -13.68 30.39
C VAL A 417 -2.75 -14.72 29.76
N THR A 418 -1.79 -14.27 28.93
CA THR A 418 -0.84 -15.16 28.27
C THR A 418 0.15 -15.78 29.26
N ASN A 419 0.55 -15.05 30.31
CA ASN A 419 1.44 -15.54 31.34
C ASN A 419 0.72 -16.54 32.26
N GLU A 420 -0.53 -16.24 32.66
CA GLU A 420 -1.38 -17.20 33.37
C GLU A 420 -1.55 -18.51 32.61
N LEU A 421 -1.80 -18.42 31.31
CA LEU A 421 -1.92 -19.59 30.44
C LEU A 421 -0.62 -20.41 30.37
N LYS A 422 0.55 -19.76 30.34
CA LYS A 422 1.84 -20.45 30.42
C LYS A 422 2.02 -21.19 31.75
N GLU A 423 1.63 -20.57 32.85
CA GLU A 423 1.65 -21.19 34.17
C GLU A 423 0.70 -22.39 34.22
N PHE A 424 -0.53 -22.25 33.73
CA PHE A 424 -1.53 -23.32 33.68
C PHE A 424 -1.12 -24.50 32.81
N THR A 425 -0.32 -24.25 31.76
CA THR A 425 0.21 -25.28 30.85
C THR A 425 1.65 -25.68 31.18
N ASP A 426 2.12 -25.43 32.40
CA ASP A 426 3.46 -25.84 32.81
C ASP A 426 3.64 -27.36 32.72
N GLY A 427 4.63 -27.78 31.95
CA GLY A 427 4.88 -29.19 31.68
C GLY A 427 5.38 -29.97 32.89
N GLU A 428 6.16 -29.32 33.75
CA GLU A 428 6.67 -29.97 34.99
C GLU A 428 5.54 -30.24 35.96
N MET A 429 4.65 -29.26 36.14
CA MET A 429 3.46 -29.43 36.97
C MET A 429 2.58 -30.58 36.45
N ILE A 430 2.30 -30.61 35.13
CA ILE A 430 1.47 -31.66 34.52
C ILE A 430 2.13 -33.03 34.67
N MET A 431 3.42 -33.16 34.41
CA MET A 431 4.16 -34.42 34.61
C MET A 431 4.10 -34.89 36.04
N LYS A 432 4.26 -34.00 37.02
CA LYS A 432 4.20 -34.31 38.43
C LYS A 432 2.82 -34.77 38.87
N GLU A 433 1.78 -34.02 38.52
CA GLU A 433 0.39 -34.34 38.93
C GLU A 433 -0.13 -35.64 38.27
N MET A 434 0.23 -35.87 37.02
CA MET A 434 -0.21 -37.03 36.25
C MET A 434 0.68 -38.26 36.38
N GLY A 435 1.89 -38.14 36.91
CA GLY A 435 2.88 -39.21 36.97
C GLY A 435 3.45 -39.59 35.60
N LEU A 436 3.49 -38.64 34.64
CA LEU A 436 3.91 -38.86 33.28
C LEU A 436 5.37 -38.45 33.07
N LYS A 437 6.02 -39.05 32.06
CA LYS A 437 7.30 -38.58 31.52
C LYS A 437 7.03 -37.60 30.38
N ALA A 438 8.03 -36.76 30.06
CA ALA A 438 7.95 -35.85 28.91
C ALA A 438 7.63 -36.61 27.63
N GLY A 439 6.64 -36.14 26.87
CA GLY A 439 6.20 -36.80 25.64
C GLY A 439 4.85 -36.30 25.15
N LYS A 440 4.32 -36.99 24.14
CA LYS A 440 3.06 -36.64 23.47
C LYS A 440 1.88 -36.46 24.43
N ALA A 441 1.73 -37.34 25.43
CA ALA A 441 0.64 -37.27 26.40
C ALA A 441 0.62 -35.95 27.20
N VAL A 442 1.79 -35.40 27.54
CA VAL A 442 1.89 -34.10 28.20
C VAL A 442 1.47 -32.99 27.24
N GLY A 443 1.82 -33.09 25.94
CA GLY A 443 1.39 -32.18 24.91
C GLY A 443 -0.14 -32.16 24.73
N ASP A 444 -0.76 -33.34 24.67
CA ASP A 444 -2.21 -33.50 24.53
C ASP A 444 -2.96 -32.88 25.74
N ILE A 445 -2.42 -33.07 26.98
CA ILE A 445 -2.98 -32.46 28.20
C ILE A 445 -2.83 -30.93 28.17
N LYS A 446 -1.68 -30.40 27.76
CA LYS A 446 -1.49 -28.95 27.57
C LYS A 446 -2.54 -28.36 26.62
N GLU A 447 -2.82 -29.06 25.53
CA GLU A 447 -3.84 -28.63 24.56
C GLU A 447 -5.25 -28.61 25.17
N ILE A 448 -5.61 -29.62 25.99
CA ILE A 448 -6.89 -29.66 26.69
C ILE A 448 -7.00 -28.50 27.71
N ILE A 449 -5.95 -28.23 28.49
CA ILE A 449 -5.93 -27.11 29.44
C ILE A 449 -6.03 -25.77 28.67
N HIS A 450 -5.25 -25.60 27.63
CA HIS A 450 -5.28 -24.42 26.78
C HIS A 450 -6.68 -24.15 26.23
N LYS A 451 -7.32 -25.17 25.69
CA LYS A 451 -8.68 -25.08 25.18
C LYS A 451 -9.69 -24.71 26.26
N GLY A 452 -9.66 -25.38 27.44
CA GLY A 452 -10.55 -25.07 28.54
C GLY A 452 -10.36 -23.64 29.08
N TYR A 453 -9.13 -23.13 29.08
CA TYR A 453 -8.85 -21.74 29.45
C TYR A 453 -9.44 -20.75 28.43
N LEU A 454 -9.25 -20.99 27.16
CA LEU A 454 -9.81 -20.15 26.10
C LEU A 454 -11.35 -20.17 26.06
N GLU A 455 -11.97 -21.29 26.39
CA GLU A 455 -13.43 -21.44 26.53
C GLU A 455 -13.98 -20.81 27.82
N GLY A 456 -13.10 -20.54 28.80
CA GLY A 456 -13.44 -19.95 30.10
C GLY A 456 -13.88 -20.96 31.16
N ASP A 457 -13.69 -22.26 30.91
CA ASP A 457 -13.97 -23.35 31.82
C ASP A 457 -12.87 -23.49 32.88
N ILE A 458 -11.64 -23.09 32.53
CA ILE A 458 -10.48 -23.03 33.43
C ILE A 458 -10.14 -21.56 33.67
N LYS A 459 -10.19 -21.13 34.92
CA LYS A 459 -9.90 -19.75 35.36
C LYS A 459 -8.77 -19.66 36.37
N THR A 460 -8.47 -20.75 37.05
CA THR A 460 -7.47 -20.80 38.11
C THR A 460 -6.62 -22.06 38.00
N ILE A 461 -5.44 -22.04 38.62
CA ILE A 461 -4.59 -23.23 38.77
C ILE A 461 -5.33 -24.36 39.50
N GLY A 462 -6.27 -24.04 40.38
CA GLY A 462 -7.14 -25.00 41.06
C GLY A 462 -8.06 -25.75 40.08
N ASP A 463 -8.55 -25.09 39.04
CA ASP A 463 -9.38 -25.74 38.01
C ASP A 463 -8.53 -26.67 37.14
N VAL A 464 -7.27 -26.28 36.86
CA VAL A 464 -6.30 -27.16 36.19
C VAL A 464 -6.08 -28.44 37.00
N LYS A 465 -5.82 -28.33 38.30
CA LYS A 465 -5.62 -29.50 39.18
C LYS A 465 -6.84 -30.41 39.24
N LYS A 466 -8.07 -29.84 39.29
CA LYS A 466 -9.31 -30.61 39.19
C LYS A 466 -9.45 -31.36 37.88
N LEU A 467 -9.10 -30.72 36.78
CA LEU A 467 -9.10 -31.36 35.44
C LEU A 467 -8.09 -32.50 35.38
N LEU A 468 -6.85 -32.28 35.85
CA LEU A 468 -5.80 -33.30 35.87
C LEU A 468 -6.22 -34.52 36.76
N ALA A 469 -6.84 -34.30 37.90
CA ALA A 469 -7.35 -35.37 38.75
C ALA A 469 -8.40 -36.23 38.01
N ARG A 470 -9.37 -35.59 37.32
CA ARG A 470 -10.38 -36.31 36.51
C ARG A 470 -9.75 -37.09 35.36
N LEU A 471 -8.77 -36.53 34.68
CA LEU A 471 -8.07 -37.22 33.58
C LEU A 471 -7.29 -38.43 34.11
N LYS A 472 -6.75 -38.35 35.31
CA LYS A 472 -6.02 -39.45 35.97
C LYS A 472 -6.95 -40.61 36.30
N GLU A 473 -8.16 -40.32 36.80
CA GLU A 473 -9.19 -41.35 37.10
C GLU A 473 -9.61 -42.12 35.84
N VAL A 474 -9.75 -41.43 34.69
CA VAL A 474 -10.14 -42.04 33.43
C VAL A 474 -9.01 -42.86 32.80
N THR A 475 -7.74 -42.53 33.07
CA THR A 475 -6.58 -43.27 32.55
C THR A 475 -6.21 -44.51 33.35
N VAL A 476 -6.75 -44.66 34.57
CA VAL A 476 -6.48 -45.80 35.49
C VAL A 476 -7.63 -46.83 35.45
N SER A 477 -8.78 -46.46 34.88
CA SER A 477 -9.89 -47.36 34.58
C SER A 477 -9.75 -47.94 33.15
#